data_66104be285f5a6d1b25d89ac573d3339
#
_entry.id   66104be285f5a6d1b25d89ac573d3339
#
_cell.length_a   1.000
_cell.length_b   1.000
_cell.length_c   1.000
_cell.angle_alpha   90.00
_cell.angle_beta   90.00
_cell.angle_gamma   90.00
#
_symmetry.space_group_name_H-M   'P 1'
#
loop_
_entity.id
_entity.type
_entity.pdbx_description
1 polymer ?
#
loop_
_entity_poly.entity_id
_entity_poly.type
_entity_poly.pdbx_seq_one_letter_code
_entity_poly.pdbx_strand_id
1 'polypeptide(L)'
;MKKGWKTPIIVLIVLVLIGGAVGGYFVWRHQTLYIGGDKALQTALDHAGLTAAQVYDIDTEFEKERSSTWYEVDFETMGTEYEYIIDAASGSILSSSAKPEHAGG
;
A
#
# COMPACT_ATOMS: atom_id res chain seq x y z
N MET A 1 -2.27 46.51 -16.65
CA MET A 1 -2.58 45.47 -16.50
C MET A 1 -1.74 44.35 -16.23
N LYS A 2 -0.52 44.44 -16.10
CA LYS A 2 0.30 43.38 -15.85
C LYS A 2 0.34 42.95 -14.43
N LYS A 3 -0.15 43.77 -13.49
CA LYS A 3 -0.17 43.43 -12.10
C LYS A 3 -1.10 42.24 -11.82
N GLY A 4 -2.17 42.14 -12.57
CA GLY A 4 -3.20 41.14 -12.30
C GLY A 4 -2.79 39.70 -12.54
N TRP A 5 -1.83 39.47 -13.41
CA TRP A 5 -1.47 38.08 -13.72
C TRP A 5 -0.40 37.54 -12.81
N LYS A 6 0.33 38.35 -12.08
CA LYS A 6 1.32 37.88 -11.12
C LYS A 6 0.68 37.36 -9.85
N THR A 7 -0.40 37.98 -9.43
CA THR A 7 -1.12 37.59 -8.22
C THR A 7 -1.62 36.15 -8.27
N PRO A 8 -2.26 35.68 -9.34
CA PRO A 8 -2.68 34.28 -9.42
C PRO A 8 -1.53 33.29 -9.38
N ILE A 9 -0.39 33.64 -9.96
CA ILE A 9 0.78 32.78 -9.95
C ILE A 9 1.33 32.64 -8.53
N ILE A 10 1.40 33.73 -7.78
CA ILE A 10 1.87 33.71 -6.40
C ILE A 10 0.93 32.86 -5.53
N VAL A 11 -0.38 33.01 -5.68
CA VAL A 11 -1.37 32.23 -4.95
C VAL A 11 -1.22 30.75 -5.27
N LEU A 12 -1.02 30.43 -6.53
CA LEU A 12 -0.83 29.05 -6.96
C LEU A 12 0.41 28.43 -6.33
N ILE A 13 1.52 29.16 -6.29
CA ILE A 13 2.76 28.68 -5.67
C ILE A 13 2.54 28.42 -4.17
N VAL A 14 1.88 29.33 -3.49
CA VAL A 14 1.58 29.18 -2.06
C VAL A 14 0.72 27.94 -1.82
N LEU A 15 -0.29 27.70 -2.64
CA LEU A 15 -1.14 26.53 -2.52
C LEU A 15 -0.37 25.23 -2.74
N VAL A 16 0.54 25.23 -3.71
CA VAL A 16 1.37 24.06 -3.97
C VAL A 16 2.29 23.77 -2.79
N LEU A 17 2.90 24.80 -2.20
CA LEU A 17 3.78 24.62 -1.05
C LEU A 17 3.02 24.09 0.17
N ILE A 18 1.83 24.62 0.43
CA ILE A 18 1.00 24.18 1.54
C ILE A 18 0.56 22.73 1.32
N GLY A 19 0.07 22.43 0.12
CA GLY A 19 -0.36 21.08 -0.22
C GLY A 19 0.78 20.08 -0.14
N GLY A 20 1.97 20.46 -0.60
CA GLY A 20 3.14 19.60 -0.52
C GLY A 20 3.57 19.31 0.91
N ALA A 21 3.53 20.34 1.78
CA ALA A 21 3.90 20.18 3.18
C ALA A 21 2.92 19.24 3.91
N VAL A 22 1.61 19.43 3.70
CA VAL A 22 0.59 18.58 4.31
C VAL A 22 0.68 17.14 3.80
N GLY A 23 0.81 16.98 2.48
CA GLY A 23 0.94 15.66 1.90
C GLY A 23 2.19 14.94 2.37
N GLY A 24 3.32 15.66 2.47
CA GLY A 24 4.56 15.07 2.98
C GLY A 24 4.46 14.63 4.42
N TYR A 25 3.75 15.40 5.26
CA TYR A 25 3.53 15.04 6.66
C TYR A 25 2.73 13.74 6.78
N PHE A 26 1.65 13.60 6.02
CA PHE A 26 0.84 12.38 6.06
C PHE A 26 1.61 11.16 5.58
N VAL A 27 2.40 11.29 4.52
CA VAL A 27 3.21 10.17 4.03
C VAL A 27 4.24 9.77 5.09
N TRP A 28 4.94 10.74 5.68
CA TRP A 28 5.93 10.46 6.72
C TRP A 28 5.29 9.75 7.92
N ARG A 29 4.14 10.24 8.38
CA ARG A 29 3.46 9.64 9.52
C ARG A 29 3.06 8.20 9.23
N HIS A 30 2.54 7.92 8.04
CA HIS A 30 2.17 6.56 7.66
C HIS A 30 3.40 5.63 7.68
N GLN A 31 4.51 6.09 7.12
CA GLN A 31 5.72 5.29 7.07
C GLN A 31 6.34 5.00 8.43
N THR A 32 6.13 5.87 9.42
CA THR A 32 6.66 5.66 10.76
C THR A 32 5.77 4.76 11.61
N LEU A 33 4.47 4.72 11.35
CA LEU A 33 3.52 3.91 12.12
C LEU A 33 3.31 2.52 11.54
N TYR A 34 3.40 2.39 10.23
CA TYR A 34 3.10 1.15 9.51
C TYR A 34 4.22 0.81 8.54
N ILE A 35 4.31 -0.48 8.23
CA ILE A 35 5.37 -0.97 7.34
C ILE A 35 5.18 -0.53 5.88
N GLY A 36 3.96 -0.21 5.47
CA GLY A 36 3.65 0.15 4.10
C GLY A 36 3.25 -1.06 3.25
N GLY A 37 2.43 -0.78 2.22
CA GLY A 37 1.90 -1.83 1.36
C GLY A 37 2.99 -2.57 0.58
N ASP A 38 4.02 -1.85 0.11
CA ASP A 38 5.10 -2.48 -0.64
C ASP A 38 5.86 -3.49 0.21
N LYS A 39 6.10 -3.15 1.47
CA LYS A 39 6.81 -4.06 2.38
C LYS A 39 5.93 -5.24 2.76
N ALA A 40 4.63 -5.03 2.93
CA ALA A 40 3.68 -6.10 3.19
C ALA A 40 3.66 -7.08 2.02
N LEU A 41 3.62 -6.57 0.79
CA LEU A 41 3.67 -7.42 -0.40
C LEU A 41 4.97 -8.19 -0.46
N GLN A 42 6.10 -7.54 -0.20
CA GLN A 42 7.40 -8.21 -0.23
C GLN A 42 7.47 -9.32 0.83
N THR A 43 6.93 -9.07 2.02
CA THR A 43 6.87 -10.08 3.08
C THR A 43 6.07 -11.30 2.64
N ALA A 44 4.92 -11.07 2.01
CA ALA A 44 4.07 -12.16 1.51
C ALA A 44 4.78 -12.94 0.41
N LEU A 45 5.41 -12.25 -0.53
CA LEU A 45 6.14 -12.89 -1.63
C LEU A 45 7.30 -13.73 -1.10
N ASP A 46 8.06 -13.19 -0.16
CA ASP A 46 9.19 -13.90 0.44
C ASP A 46 8.72 -15.17 1.15
N HIS A 47 7.63 -15.09 1.88
CA HIS A 47 7.07 -16.25 2.56
C HIS A 47 6.61 -17.31 1.55
N ALA A 48 6.00 -16.89 0.47
CA ALA A 48 5.54 -17.80 -0.58
C ALA A 48 6.69 -18.34 -1.44
N GLY A 49 7.88 -17.77 -1.32
CA GLY A 49 9.02 -18.18 -2.15
C GLY A 49 8.93 -17.68 -3.58
N LEU A 50 8.29 -16.54 -3.80
CA LEU A 50 8.02 -16.00 -5.13
C LEU A 50 8.62 -14.61 -5.29
N THR A 51 8.80 -14.21 -6.55
CA THR A 51 9.19 -12.84 -6.90
C THR A 51 8.00 -12.13 -7.52
N ALA A 52 8.06 -10.79 -7.56
CA ALA A 52 6.99 -10.01 -8.18
C ALA A 52 6.79 -10.35 -9.66
N ALA A 53 7.84 -10.80 -10.34
CA ALA A 53 7.74 -11.17 -11.75
C ALA A 53 6.98 -12.48 -11.98
N GLN A 54 6.80 -13.28 -10.93
CA GLN A 54 6.13 -14.58 -11.03
C GLN A 54 4.65 -14.52 -10.70
N VAL A 55 4.15 -13.36 -10.25
CA VAL A 55 2.78 -13.22 -9.79
C VAL A 55 2.02 -12.18 -10.62
N TYR A 56 0.70 -12.25 -10.56
CA TYR A 56 -0.18 -11.29 -11.22
C TYR A 56 -1.41 -11.07 -10.35
N ASP A 57 -2.26 -10.13 -10.78
CA ASP A 57 -3.46 -9.73 -10.03
C ASP A 57 -3.14 -9.41 -8.57
N ILE A 58 -2.10 -8.59 -8.40
CA ILE A 58 -1.65 -8.18 -7.07
C ILE A 58 -2.60 -7.14 -6.50
N ASP A 59 -3.10 -7.38 -5.29
CA ASP A 59 -3.94 -6.44 -4.57
C ASP A 59 -3.43 -6.33 -3.14
N THR A 60 -3.17 -5.12 -2.70
CA THR A 60 -2.69 -4.85 -1.35
C THR A 60 -3.55 -3.75 -0.75
N GLU A 61 -4.27 -4.07 0.31
CA GLU A 61 -5.18 -3.13 0.95
C GLU A 61 -4.84 -2.95 2.42
N PHE A 62 -4.87 -1.70 2.88
CA PHE A 62 -4.71 -1.38 4.29
C PHE A 62 -6.07 -1.39 4.96
N GLU A 63 -6.20 -2.14 6.05
CA GLU A 63 -7.44 -2.27 6.79
C GLU A 63 -7.25 -1.83 8.23
N LYS A 64 -8.29 -1.24 8.79
CA LYS A 64 -8.27 -0.79 10.17
C LYS A 64 -9.62 -1.09 10.82
N GLU A 65 -9.56 -1.76 11.96
CA GLU A 65 -10.75 -2.00 12.77
C GLU A 65 -10.40 -1.77 14.23
N ARG A 66 -10.98 -0.75 14.83
CA ARG A 66 -10.69 -0.34 16.21
C ARG A 66 -9.20 -0.02 16.36
N SER A 67 -8.47 -0.76 17.18
CA SER A 67 -7.04 -0.56 17.37
C SER A 67 -6.20 -1.51 16.52
N SER A 68 -6.84 -2.39 15.76
CA SER A 68 -6.15 -3.36 14.92
C SER A 68 -5.94 -2.79 13.51
N THR A 69 -4.74 -2.95 13.00
CA THR A 69 -4.42 -2.53 11.63
C THR A 69 -3.65 -3.65 10.93
N TRP A 70 -3.98 -3.89 9.67
CA TRP A 70 -3.32 -4.93 8.90
C TRP A 70 -3.36 -4.62 7.43
N TYR A 71 -2.54 -5.35 6.66
CA TYR A 71 -2.60 -5.34 5.20
C TYR A 71 -3.15 -6.66 4.72
N GLU A 72 -4.09 -6.61 3.80
CA GLU A 72 -4.54 -7.78 3.06
C GLU A 72 -3.78 -7.79 1.75
N VAL A 73 -3.04 -8.85 1.49
CA VAL A 73 -2.21 -8.98 0.30
C VAL A 73 -2.67 -10.22 -0.46
N ASP A 74 -3.11 -10.00 -1.69
CA ASP A 74 -3.57 -11.08 -2.55
C ASP A 74 -2.76 -11.06 -3.84
N PHE A 75 -2.41 -12.22 -4.33
CA PHE A 75 -1.79 -12.37 -5.65
C PHE A 75 -1.98 -13.78 -6.16
N GLU A 76 -1.73 -13.95 -7.44
CA GLU A 76 -1.93 -15.24 -8.11
C GLU A 76 -0.70 -15.64 -8.89
N THR A 77 -0.48 -16.95 -8.96
CA THR A 77 0.43 -17.57 -9.91
C THR A 77 -0.41 -18.46 -10.81
N MET A 78 0.20 -19.07 -11.81
CA MET A 78 -0.53 -20.03 -12.63
C MET A 78 -0.94 -21.22 -11.75
N GLY A 79 -2.22 -21.28 -11.46
CA GLY A 79 -2.80 -22.40 -10.73
C GLY A 79 -2.97 -22.22 -9.24
N THR A 80 -2.53 -21.10 -8.65
CA THR A 80 -2.63 -20.91 -7.20
C THR A 80 -2.97 -19.47 -6.85
N GLU A 81 -3.92 -19.29 -5.93
CA GLU A 81 -4.26 -18.00 -5.35
C GLU A 81 -3.70 -17.93 -3.95
N TYR A 82 -3.01 -16.81 -3.64
CA TYR A 82 -2.42 -16.57 -2.34
C TYR A 82 -3.11 -15.40 -1.65
N GLU A 83 -3.38 -15.59 -0.37
CA GLU A 83 -3.97 -14.53 0.47
C GLU A 83 -3.17 -14.43 1.75
N TYR A 84 -2.79 -13.21 2.13
CA TYR A 84 -2.03 -12.94 3.34
C TYR A 84 -2.66 -11.83 4.14
N ILE A 85 -2.64 -11.99 5.45
CA ILE A 85 -2.98 -10.93 6.40
C ILE A 85 -1.71 -10.64 7.18
N ILE A 86 -1.24 -9.38 7.09
CA ILE A 86 0.03 -8.99 7.68
C ILE A 86 -0.21 -7.82 8.62
N ASP A 87 0.24 -7.94 9.87
CA ASP A 87 0.10 -6.86 10.84
C ASP A 87 0.79 -5.60 10.31
N ALA A 88 0.05 -4.48 10.30
CA ALA A 88 0.54 -3.26 9.68
C ALA A 88 1.67 -2.60 10.46
N ALA A 89 1.70 -2.76 11.77
CA ALA A 89 2.71 -2.12 12.60
C ALA A 89 3.99 -2.97 12.69
N SER A 90 3.86 -4.27 12.90
CA SER A 90 5.02 -5.14 13.10
C SER A 90 5.50 -5.83 11.84
N GLY A 91 4.64 -6.02 10.86
CA GLY A 91 4.97 -6.80 9.67
C GLY A 91 4.85 -8.30 9.86
N SER A 92 4.31 -8.74 10.98
CA SER A 92 4.13 -10.17 11.25
C SER A 92 3.01 -10.74 10.39
N ILE A 93 3.20 -11.94 9.88
CA ILE A 93 2.18 -12.64 9.12
C ILE A 93 1.15 -13.20 10.11
N LEU A 94 -0.08 -12.71 10.04
CA LEU A 94 -1.16 -13.13 10.91
C LEU A 94 -1.92 -14.31 10.33
N SER A 95 -2.00 -14.40 9.00
CA SER A 95 -2.70 -15.46 8.30
C SER A 95 -2.11 -15.62 6.91
N SER A 96 -2.07 -16.84 6.42
CA SER A 96 -1.64 -17.12 5.06
C SER A 96 -2.47 -18.25 4.48
N SER A 97 -2.80 -18.16 3.20
CA SER A 97 -3.59 -19.16 2.51
C SER A 97 -3.10 -19.30 1.08
N ALA A 98 -3.01 -20.52 0.60
CA ALA A 98 -2.68 -20.82 -0.78
C ALA A 98 -3.71 -21.83 -1.26
N LYS A 99 -4.48 -21.47 -2.31
CA LYS A 99 -5.56 -22.31 -2.82
C LYS A 99 -5.37 -22.56 -4.31
N PRO A 100 -5.78 -23.73 -4.80
CA PRO A 100 -5.80 -23.97 -6.25
C PRO A 100 -6.69 -22.93 -6.92
N GLU A 101 -6.23 -22.38 -8.03
CA GLU A 101 -6.95 -21.31 -8.72
C GLU A 101 -8.37 -21.69 -9.14
N HIS A 102 -8.61 -22.91 -9.49
CA HIS A 102 -9.94 -23.36 -9.88
C HIS A 102 -10.47 -24.41 -8.93
N ALA A 103 -10.31 -24.18 -7.62
CA ALA A 103 -10.79 -25.11 -6.61
C ALA A 103 -12.29 -25.26 -6.76
N GLY A 104 -12.76 -26.46 -6.94
CA GLY A 104 -14.18 -26.75 -7.07
C GLY A 104 -14.75 -26.51 -8.46
N GLY A 105 -13.93 -26.09 -9.38
CA GLY A 105 -14.39 -25.80 -10.73
C GLY A 105 -13.90 -26.81 -11.72
#